data_ccae8b8672ee692d52b02a98f160dffd
#
_entry.id   ccae8b8672ee692d52b02a98f160dffd
#
_cell.length_a   1.000
_cell.length_b   1.000
_cell.length_c   1.000
_cell.angle_alpha   90.00
_cell.angle_beta   90.00
_cell.angle_gamma   90.00
#
_symmetry.space_group_name_H-M   'P 1'
#
loop_
_entity.id
_entity.type
_entity.pdbx_description
1 polymer ?
#
loop_
_entity_poly.entity_id
_entity_poly.type
_entity_poly.pdbx_seq_one_letter_code
_entity_poly.pdbx_strand_id
1 'polypeptide(L)'
;YAAIISTIQDRGYVTVHNRRFYAEKMGDIVTERLDESFANLMDYSFTATMEEHLDDVAQGEREWKNLLDEFYGDFKKKLEAAEAGEGGMRANQPTLTDIPCRECGRPMMIRTASTGVFLGCSGYALPPKERCKATINLVPGDEIAADDEGESESRVLLGKHRCPICSTAMDAYLLDETRKLHICGNNPDCTGYEIEQGQYRIKGYEGPSLECDKCGSEMQLKTGRFGKFFGCTNPSCKNTRKLLKNGEAAPPKMDKVEMPELKCEKVDDTYVLRDGASGLFLAASQFPKNRETRAPLVLEIVPHKHEIDPKYHFLCEAPQKDPDGRPAVIRYSRKTKEQYVQSEVDGKPT
;
A
#
# COMPACT_ATOMS: atom_id res chain seq x y z
N TYR A 1 -15.84 -10.93 -12.28
CA TYR A 1 -15.19 -11.57 -11.11
C TYR A 1 -13.78 -11.01 -10.86
N ALA A 2 -12.88 -11.06 -11.88
CA ALA A 2 -11.49 -10.58 -11.73
C ALA A 2 -11.41 -9.10 -11.33
N ALA A 3 -12.25 -8.23 -11.89
CA ALA A 3 -12.29 -6.81 -11.55
C ALA A 3 -12.72 -6.57 -10.09
N ILE A 4 -13.67 -7.33 -9.58
CA ILE A 4 -14.12 -7.25 -8.18
C ILE A 4 -12.98 -7.64 -7.25
N ILE A 5 -12.32 -8.77 -7.54
CA ILE A 5 -11.16 -9.25 -6.76
C ILE A 5 -10.04 -8.20 -6.73
N SER A 6 -9.70 -7.60 -7.87
CA SER A 6 -8.71 -6.52 -7.91
C SER A 6 -9.14 -5.31 -7.08
N THR A 7 -10.42 -4.94 -7.15
CA THR A 7 -10.96 -3.79 -6.41
C THR A 7 -10.86 -3.98 -4.89
N ILE A 8 -11.25 -5.14 -4.36
CA ILE A 8 -11.19 -5.39 -2.90
C ILE A 8 -9.75 -5.48 -2.40
N GLN A 9 -8.81 -5.98 -3.22
CA GLN A 9 -7.38 -5.96 -2.92
C GLN A 9 -6.82 -4.52 -2.96
N ASP A 10 -7.15 -3.75 -3.99
CA ASP A 10 -6.70 -2.37 -4.17
C ASP A 10 -7.18 -1.44 -3.04
N ARG A 11 -8.34 -1.74 -2.47
CA ARG A 11 -8.89 -1.03 -1.31
C ARG A 11 -8.33 -1.51 0.04
N GLY A 12 -7.54 -2.59 0.04
CA GLY A 12 -6.97 -3.16 1.27
C GLY A 12 -8.01 -3.85 2.15
N TYR A 13 -9.10 -4.38 1.57
CA TYR A 13 -10.09 -5.16 2.31
C TYR A 13 -9.66 -6.61 2.48
N VAL A 14 -8.90 -7.12 1.53
CA VAL A 14 -8.32 -8.45 1.56
C VAL A 14 -6.89 -8.44 1.04
N THR A 15 -6.08 -9.36 1.55
CA THR A 15 -4.77 -9.72 0.98
C THR A 15 -4.82 -11.12 0.39
N VAL A 16 -3.92 -11.39 -0.56
CA VAL A 16 -3.78 -12.72 -1.16
C VAL A 16 -2.40 -13.26 -0.86
N HIS A 17 -2.34 -14.35 -0.13
CA HIS A 17 -1.13 -15.09 0.16
C HIS A 17 -1.32 -16.57 -0.21
N ASN A 18 -0.38 -17.15 -0.97
CA ASN A 18 -0.46 -18.55 -1.42
C ASN A 18 -1.79 -18.93 -2.10
N ARG A 19 -2.36 -18.02 -2.92
CA ARG A 19 -3.66 -18.17 -3.61
C ARG A 19 -4.87 -18.25 -2.68
N ARG A 20 -4.75 -17.86 -1.42
CA ARG A 20 -5.84 -17.75 -0.46
C ARG A 20 -6.10 -16.29 -0.13
N PHE A 21 -7.37 -15.95 0.09
CA PHE A 21 -7.78 -14.64 0.56
C PHE A 21 -7.76 -14.59 2.07
N TYR A 22 -7.24 -13.50 2.60
CA TYR A 22 -7.25 -13.18 4.03
C TYR A 22 -7.95 -11.84 4.20
N ALA A 23 -8.96 -11.79 5.07
CA ALA A 23 -9.64 -10.56 5.41
C ALA A 23 -8.68 -9.65 6.19
N GLU A 24 -8.68 -8.38 5.82
CA GLU A 24 -7.93 -7.35 6.52
C GLU A 24 -8.88 -6.57 7.44
N LYS A 25 -8.34 -5.98 8.49
CA LYS A 25 -9.14 -5.23 9.49
C LYS A 25 -10.05 -4.17 8.87
N MET A 26 -9.59 -3.50 7.81
CA MET A 26 -10.42 -2.54 7.07
C MET A 26 -11.60 -3.23 6.37
N GLY A 27 -11.40 -4.44 5.85
CA GLY A 27 -12.46 -5.25 5.24
C GLY A 27 -13.54 -5.60 6.25
N ASP A 28 -13.14 -6.05 7.44
CA ASP A 28 -14.06 -6.41 8.53
C ASP A 28 -14.91 -5.19 8.94
N ILE A 29 -14.26 -4.04 9.20
CA ILE A 29 -14.95 -2.80 9.59
C ILE A 29 -15.96 -2.37 8.52
N VAL A 30 -15.56 -2.36 7.24
CA VAL A 30 -16.44 -1.93 6.14
C VAL A 30 -17.62 -2.88 5.99
N THR A 31 -17.38 -4.21 6.05
CA THR A 31 -18.44 -5.21 5.93
C THR A 31 -19.43 -5.07 7.08
N GLU A 32 -18.97 -4.94 8.32
CA GLU A 32 -19.83 -4.78 9.49
C GLU A 32 -20.70 -3.50 9.39
N ARG A 33 -20.12 -2.38 8.98
CA ARG A 33 -20.88 -1.11 8.79
C ARG A 33 -21.94 -1.21 7.68
N LEU A 34 -21.60 -1.92 6.59
CA LEU A 34 -22.54 -2.15 5.49
C LEU A 34 -23.65 -3.10 5.90
N ASP A 35 -23.35 -4.16 6.64
CA ASP A 35 -24.36 -5.12 7.12
C ASP A 35 -25.36 -4.45 8.08
N GLU A 36 -24.89 -3.60 8.98
CA GLU A 36 -25.75 -2.83 9.88
C GLU A 36 -26.65 -1.82 9.16
N SER A 37 -26.12 -1.10 8.17
CA SER A 37 -26.81 0.02 7.54
C SER A 37 -27.57 -0.39 6.28
N PHE A 38 -27.13 -1.44 5.58
CA PHE A 38 -27.61 -1.89 4.27
C PHE A 38 -27.80 -3.42 4.20
N ALA A 39 -28.28 -4.05 5.27
CA ALA A 39 -28.41 -5.51 5.38
C ALA A 39 -29.05 -6.18 4.15
N ASN A 40 -30.05 -5.57 3.54
CA ASN A 40 -30.70 -6.11 2.33
C ASN A 40 -29.76 -6.14 1.12
N LEU A 41 -28.82 -5.21 0.96
CA LEU A 41 -27.82 -5.23 -0.11
C LEU A 41 -26.71 -6.25 0.14
N MET A 42 -26.53 -6.64 1.40
CA MET A 42 -25.55 -7.64 1.82
C MET A 42 -26.12 -9.06 1.79
N ASP A 43 -27.44 -9.19 1.62
CA ASP A 43 -28.11 -10.49 1.51
C ASP A 43 -27.72 -11.20 0.20
N TYR A 44 -27.34 -12.47 0.30
CA TYR A 44 -26.95 -13.28 -0.87
C TYR A 44 -28.07 -13.44 -1.90
N SER A 45 -29.35 -13.38 -1.47
CA SER A 45 -30.51 -13.47 -2.35
C SER A 45 -30.78 -12.17 -3.13
N PHE A 46 -30.22 -11.02 -2.67
CA PHE A 46 -30.50 -9.72 -3.29
C PHE A 46 -30.20 -9.70 -4.79
N THR A 47 -29.01 -10.18 -5.17
CA THR A 47 -28.59 -10.20 -6.59
C THR A 47 -29.51 -11.08 -7.42
N ALA A 48 -29.87 -12.29 -6.92
CA ALA A 48 -30.76 -13.19 -7.61
C ALA A 48 -32.15 -12.57 -7.79
N THR A 49 -32.73 -11.98 -6.75
CA THR A 49 -34.04 -11.30 -6.83
C THR A 49 -33.99 -10.09 -7.78
N MET A 50 -32.90 -9.34 -7.81
CA MET A 50 -32.76 -8.24 -8.75
C MET A 50 -32.66 -8.72 -10.19
N GLU A 51 -31.97 -9.83 -10.45
CA GLU A 51 -31.88 -10.44 -11.78
C GLU A 51 -33.27 -10.93 -12.22
N GLU A 52 -34.04 -11.59 -11.35
CA GLU A 52 -35.46 -11.98 -11.63
C GLU A 52 -36.31 -10.76 -12.02
N HIS A 53 -36.23 -9.68 -11.27
CA HIS A 53 -36.97 -8.46 -11.60
C HIS A 53 -36.53 -7.81 -12.92
N LEU A 54 -35.23 -7.91 -13.27
CA LEU A 54 -34.73 -7.43 -14.57
C LEU A 54 -35.21 -8.33 -15.72
N ASP A 55 -35.37 -9.64 -15.51
CA ASP A 55 -35.94 -10.56 -16.47
C ASP A 55 -37.43 -10.26 -16.70
N ASP A 56 -38.21 -9.95 -15.64
CA ASP A 56 -39.60 -9.48 -15.75
C ASP A 56 -39.69 -8.20 -16.60
N VAL A 57 -38.75 -7.27 -16.42
CA VAL A 57 -38.66 -6.07 -17.26
C VAL A 57 -38.36 -6.42 -18.71
N ALA A 58 -37.45 -7.36 -18.97
CA ALA A 58 -37.08 -7.80 -20.31
C ALA A 58 -38.24 -8.49 -21.02
N GLN A 59 -39.10 -9.19 -20.26
CA GLN A 59 -40.31 -9.86 -20.77
C GLN A 59 -41.50 -8.90 -20.90
N GLY A 60 -41.42 -7.67 -20.46
CA GLY A 60 -42.46 -6.66 -20.49
C GLY A 60 -43.52 -6.82 -19.39
N GLU A 61 -43.25 -7.65 -18.39
CA GLU A 61 -44.14 -7.92 -17.25
C GLU A 61 -44.01 -6.85 -16.16
N ARG A 62 -42.90 -6.09 -16.17
CA ARG A 62 -42.61 -5.00 -15.22
C ARG A 62 -42.04 -3.78 -15.92
N GLU A 63 -42.47 -2.60 -15.49
CA GLU A 63 -41.92 -1.31 -15.94
C GLU A 63 -40.57 -1.03 -15.25
N TRP A 64 -39.53 -0.82 -16.04
CA TRP A 64 -38.17 -0.58 -15.52
C TRP A 64 -38.05 0.66 -14.61
N LYS A 65 -38.86 1.70 -14.87
CA LYS A 65 -38.88 2.92 -14.04
C LYS A 65 -39.38 2.60 -12.64
N ASN A 66 -40.46 1.81 -12.53
CA ASN A 66 -41.02 1.42 -11.24
C ASN A 66 -40.00 0.60 -10.43
N LEU A 67 -39.29 -0.32 -11.08
CA LEU A 67 -38.22 -1.09 -10.42
C LEU A 67 -37.12 -0.21 -9.89
N LEU A 68 -36.62 0.78 -10.69
CA LEU A 68 -35.61 1.73 -10.27
C LEU A 68 -36.11 2.65 -9.15
N ASP A 69 -37.34 3.15 -9.23
CA ASP A 69 -37.90 4.04 -8.20
C ASP A 69 -38.07 3.31 -6.85
N GLU A 70 -38.51 2.05 -6.87
CA GLU A 70 -38.58 1.22 -5.66
C GLU A 70 -37.20 1.00 -5.05
N PHE A 71 -36.23 0.55 -5.85
CA PHE A 71 -34.84 0.33 -5.40
C PHE A 71 -34.24 1.61 -4.85
N TYR A 72 -34.29 2.70 -5.63
CA TYR A 72 -33.69 3.98 -5.25
C TYR A 72 -34.36 4.59 -4.04
N GLY A 73 -35.69 4.48 -3.92
CA GLY A 73 -36.45 4.96 -2.78
C GLY A 73 -36.03 4.28 -1.46
N ASP A 74 -35.85 2.95 -1.47
CA ASP A 74 -35.36 2.19 -0.31
C ASP A 74 -33.89 2.53 0.00
N PHE A 75 -33.06 2.49 -1.05
CA PHE A 75 -31.63 2.84 -0.92
C PHE A 75 -31.43 4.26 -0.34
N LYS A 76 -32.17 5.24 -0.87
CA LYS A 76 -32.05 6.64 -0.42
C LYS A 76 -32.43 6.80 1.05
N LYS A 77 -33.50 6.15 1.51
CA LYS A 77 -33.90 6.18 2.93
C LYS A 77 -32.80 5.61 3.83
N LYS A 78 -32.17 4.50 3.43
CA LYS A 78 -31.08 3.89 4.19
C LYS A 78 -29.82 4.73 4.16
N LEU A 79 -29.53 5.37 3.02
CA LEU A 79 -28.41 6.29 2.90
C LEU A 79 -28.58 7.51 3.82
N GLU A 80 -29.75 8.14 3.80
CA GLU A 80 -30.08 9.26 4.68
C GLU A 80 -30.00 8.87 6.17
N ALA A 81 -30.47 7.66 6.51
CA ALA A 81 -30.34 7.13 7.86
C ALA A 81 -28.87 6.87 8.25
N ALA A 82 -28.06 6.35 7.34
CA ALA A 82 -26.64 6.11 7.57
C ALA A 82 -25.82 7.40 7.70
N GLU A 83 -26.21 8.46 7.01
CA GLU A 83 -25.58 9.78 7.07
C GLU A 83 -26.07 10.62 8.27
N ALA A 84 -27.10 10.19 9.01
CA ALA A 84 -27.57 10.88 10.19
C ALA A 84 -26.47 10.98 11.25
N GLY A 85 -26.29 12.18 11.85
CA GLY A 85 -25.21 12.41 12.81
C GLY A 85 -25.34 11.56 14.08
N GLU A 86 -26.55 11.47 14.65
CA GLU A 86 -26.86 10.66 15.83
C GLU A 86 -27.72 9.46 15.39
N GLY A 87 -27.21 8.24 15.66
CA GLY A 87 -27.87 6.99 15.23
C GLY A 87 -27.57 6.57 13.78
N GLY A 88 -26.71 7.30 13.05
CA GLY A 88 -26.23 6.91 11.73
C GLY A 88 -25.14 5.85 11.74
N MET A 89 -24.51 5.64 10.58
CA MET A 89 -23.41 4.67 10.45
C MET A 89 -22.27 4.98 11.43
N ARG A 90 -21.84 3.99 12.20
CA ARG A 90 -20.79 4.15 13.20
C ARG A 90 -19.48 4.59 12.55
N ALA A 91 -18.88 5.66 13.03
CA ALA A 91 -17.61 6.15 12.53
C ALA A 91 -16.44 5.24 12.95
N ASN A 92 -15.40 5.16 12.10
CA ASN A 92 -14.14 4.52 12.47
C ASN A 92 -13.32 5.48 13.38
N GLN A 93 -13.69 5.53 14.66
CA GLN A 93 -13.09 6.43 15.66
C GLN A 93 -11.69 5.92 16.05
N PRO A 94 -10.67 6.81 16.07
CA PRO A 94 -9.36 6.44 16.56
C PRO A 94 -9.36 6.15 18.06
N THR A 95 -8.67 5.06 18.48
CA THR A 95 -8.49 4.76 19.91
C THR A 95 -7.25 5.45 20.45
N LEU A 96 -7.41 6.32 21.44
CA LEU A 96 -6.30 7.01 22.12
C LEU A 96 -5.50 5.99 22.96
N THR A 97 -4.16 6.08 22.90
CA THR A 97 -3.25 5.27 23.70
C THR A 97 -2.38 6.14 24.59
N ASP A 98 -1.72 5.53 25.57
CA ASP A 98 -0.69 6.15 26.41
C ASP A 98 0.71 6.15 25.78
N ILE A 99 0.85 5.65 24.55
CA ILE A 99 2.12 5.60 23.81
C ILE A 99 2.49 7.01 23.34
N PRO A 100 3.61 7.59 23.80
CA PRO A 100 4.00 8.94 23.42
C PRO A 100 4.53 9.01 21.97
N CYS A 101 4.18 10.06 21.28
CA CYS A 101 4.75 10.39 19.97
C CYS A 101 6.22 10.77 20.11
N ARG A 102 7.10 10.15 19.31
CA ARG A 102 8.56 10.42 19.35
C ARG A 102 8.94 11.85 18.91
N GLU A 103 8.09 12.51 18.11
CA GLU A 103 8.35 13.85 17.58
C GLU A 103 7.84 14.98 18.49
N CYS A 104 6.66 14.81 19.10
CA CYS A 104 6.01 15.89 19.84
C CYS A 104 5.52 15.51 21.24
N GLY A 105 5.74 14.29 21.70
CA GLY A 105 5.36 13.79 23.02
C GLY A 105 3.86 13.58 23.24
N ARG A 106 2.97 13.98 22.31
CA ARG A 106 1.52 13.77 22.43
C ARG A 106 1.16 12.30 22.31
N PRO A 107 0.04 11.86 22.89
CA PRO A 107 -0.41 10.47 22.76
C PRO A 107 -0.58 10.04 21.30
N MET A 108 -0.23 8.81 20.99
CA MET A 108 -0.54 8.18 19.71
C MET A 108 -1.96 7.59 19.75
N MET A 109 -2.57 7.42 18.58
CA MET A 109 -3.89 6.84 18.42
C MET A 109 -3.85 5.63 17.48
N ILE A 110 -4.50 4.54 17.85
CA ILE A 110 -4.73 3.39 16.97
C ILE A 110 -5.70 3.83 15.87
N ARG A 111 -5.30 3.63 14.63
CA ARG A 111 -6.08 3.93 13.41
C ARG A 111 -5.99 2.77 12.43
N THR A 112 -7.02 2.61 11.64
CA THR A 112 -7.06 1.63 10.55
C THR A 112 -7.19 2.35 9.21
N ALA A 113 -6.38 1.94 8.24
CA ALA A 113 -6.42 2.43 6.86
C ALA A 113 -6.32 1.25 5.88
N SER A 114 -6.40 1.51 4.59
CA SER A 114 -6.23 0.50 3.53
C SER A 114 -4.88 -0.24 3.57
N THR A 115 -3.88 0.32 4.27
CA THR A 115 -2.56 -0.28 4.48
C THR A 115 -2.44 -1.07 5.79
N GLY A 116 -3.54 -1.24 6.52
CA GLY A 116 -3.60 -1.93 7.81
C GLY A 116 -3.72 -1.01 9.01
N VAL A 117 -3.48 -1.56 10.19
CA VAL A 117 -3.53 -0.83 11.47
C VAL A 117 -2.19 -0.12 11.70
N PHE A 118 -2.27 1.12 12.19
CA PHE A 118 -1.10 1.95 12.48
C PHE A 118 -1.36 2.87 13.67
N LEU A 119 -0.29 3.39 14.27
CA LEU A 119 -0.41 4.46 15.27
C LEU A 119 -0.20 5.82 14.57
N GLY A 120 -1.14 6.73 14.75
CA GLY A 120 -1.06 8.12 14.29
C GLY A 120 -1.00 9.09 15.47
N CYS A 121 -0.20 10.14 15.38
CA CYS A 121 -0.15 11.15 16.44
C CYS A 121 -1.50 11.87 16.60
N SER A 122 -1.97 12.07 17.84
CA SER A 122 -3.18 12.86 18.12
C SER A 122 -3.05 14.31 17.65
N GLY A 123 -1.83 14.85 17.58
CA GLY A 123 -1.56 16.17 17.03
C GLY A 123 -1.82 16.33 15.53
N TYR A 124 -2.20 15.26 14.81
CA TYR A 124 -2.61 15.36 13.40
C TYR A 124 -3.89 16.19 13.20
N ALA A 125 -4.78 16.22 14.19
CA ALA A 125 -6.03 16.98 14.13
C ALA A 125 -5.83 18.50 14.35
N LEU A 126 -4.65 18.95 14.75
CA LEU A 126 -4.35 20.34 14.99
C LEU A 126 -4.24 21.17 13.70
N PRO A 127 -4.33 22.51 13.79
CA PRO A 127 -4.12 23.40 12.65
C PRO A 127 -2.80 23.12 11.92
N PRO A 128 -2.68 23.43 10.62
CA PRO A 128 -1.53 23.04 9.77
C PRO A 128 -0.15 23.41 10.33
N LYS A 129 -0.05 24.51 11.08
CA LYS A 129 1.23 24.99 11.67
C LYS A 129 1.67 24.18 12.89
N GLU A 130 0.73 23.57 13.62
CA GLU A 130 0.97 22.82 14.86
C GLU A 130 0.82 21.30 14.66
N ARG A 131 0.45 20.90 13.45
CA ARG A 131 0.10 19.53 13.10
C ARG A 131 1.33 18.63 13.13
N CYS A 132 1.29 17.59 13.95
CA CYS A 132 2.25 16.50 13.94
C CYS A 132 1.76 15.38 13.01
N LYS A 133 2.58 14.97 12.05
CA LYS A 133 2.27 13.92 11.06
C LYS A 133 2.93 12.58 11.38
N ALA A 134 3.51 12.43 12.57
CA ALA A 134 4.20 11.22 12.98
C ALA A 134 3.25 10.01 12.96
N THR A 135 3.73 8.92 12.41
CA THR A 135 3.04 7.63 12.37
C THR A 135 4.01 6.50 12.71
N ILE A 136 3.50 5.44 13.33
CA ILE A 136 4.22 4.18 13.53
C ILE A 136 3.39 3.10 12.84
N ASN A 137 3.96 2.44 11.84
CA ASN A 137 3.33 1.29 11.20
C ASN A 137 3.48 0.08 12.12
N LEU A 138 2.41 -0.66 12.27
CA LEU A 138 2.36 -1.87 13.07
C LEU A 138 2.52 -3.09 12.14
N VAL A 139 3.32 -4.06 12.56
CA VAL A 139 3.52 -5.31 11.82
C VAL A 139 2.60 -6.36 12.44
N PRO A 140 1.72 -7.03 11.66
CA PRO A 140 0.81 -8.05 12.15
C PRO A 140 1.50 -9.21 12.87
N GLY A 141 0.81 -9.83 13.83
CA GLY A 141 1.35 -10.85 14.71
C GLY A 141 1.79 -12.15 14.04
N ASP A 142 1.20 -12.51 12.90
CA ASP A 142 1.59 -13.65 12.07
C ASP A 142 2.99 -13.48 11.43
N GLU A 143 3.46 -12.24 11.34
CA GLU A 143 4.80 -11.88 10.86
C GLU A 143 5.85 -11.75 11.98
N ILE A 144 5.44 -11.92 13.24
CA ILE A 144 6.33 -11.82 14.40
C ILE A 144 6.89 -13.21 14.72
N ALA A 145 8.23 -13.34 14.77
CA ALA A 145 8.88 -14.50 15.36
C ALA A 145 9.11 -14.25 16.85
N ALA A 146 8.59 -15.14 17.69
CA ALA A 146 9.13 -15.33 19.04
C ALA A 146 10.36 -16.24 18.92
N ASP A 147 11.30 -16.16 19.87
CA ASP A 147 12.51 -17.00 19.86
C ASP A 147 12.25 -18.51 20.03
N ASP A 148 10.99 -18.93 20.18
CA ASP A 148 10.55 -20.33 20.27
C ASP A 148 9.86 -20.78 18.98
N GLU A 149 10.55 -21.54 18.14
CA GLU A 149 10.00 -22.20 16.97
C GLU A 149 9.26 -23.48 17.38
N GLY A 150 7.95 -23.57 17.08
CA GLY A 150 7.24 -24.84 17.09
C GLY A 150 5.78 -24.86 17.55
N GLU A 151 5.10 -23.72 17.65
CA GLU A 151 3.69 -23.73 18.00
C GLU A 151 2.77 -24.04 16.82
N SER A 152 1.87 -25.04 17.00
CA SER A 152 0.81 -25.32 16.03
C SER A 152 -0.17 -24.13 15.93
N GLU A 153 -0.77 -23.93 14.74
CA GLU A 153 -1.75 -22.86 14.47
C GLU A 153 -2.89 -22.82 15.51
N SER A 154 -3.31 -23.98 16.01
CA SER A 154 -4.31 -24.10 17.07
C SER A 154 -3.84 -23.55 18.43
N ARG A 155 -2.56 -23.71 18.77
CA ARG A 155 -1.97 -23.13 20.00
C ARG A 155 -1.88 -21.63 19.93
N VAL A 156 -1.52 -21.08 18.76
CA VAL A 156 -1.48 -19.63 18.52
C VAL A 156 -2.87 -19.01 18.70
N LEU A 157 -3.93 -19.66 18.21
CA LEU A 157 -5.30 -19.21 18.38
C LEU A 157 -5.78 -19.27 19.83
N LEU A 158 -5.43 -20.35 20.56
CA LEU A 158 -5.78 -20.52 21.99
C LEU A 158 -4.99 -19.57 22.89
N GLY A 159 -3.75 -19.22 22.50
CA GLY A 159 -2.87 -18.30 23.23
C GLY A 159 -3.16 -16.80 23.00
N LYS A 160 -4.12 -16.43 22.13
CA LYS A 160 -4.47 -15.03 21.93
C LYS A 160 -4.92 -14.36 23.23
N HIS A 161 -4.39 -13.19 23.52
CA HIS A 161 -4.86 -12.32 24.60
C HIS A 161 -6.35 -12.06 24.48
N ARG A 162 -7.01 -11.89 25.61
CA ARG A 162 -8.44 -11.51 25.67
C ARG A 162 -8.57 -10.08 26.11
N CYS A 163 -9.36 -9.31 25.39
CA CYS A 163 -9.61 -7.92 25.70
C CYS A 163 -10.16 -7.76 27.12
N PRO A 164 -9.56 -6.93 27.99
CA PRO A 164 -10.03 -6.71 29.36
C PRO A 164 -11.39 -6.03 29.43
N ILE A 165 -11.84 -5.38 28.33
CA ILE A 165 -13.11 -4.66 28.28
C ILE A 165 -14.26 -5.56 27.81
N CYS A 166 -14.09 -6.32 26.70
CA CYS A 166 -15.17 -7.08 26.09
C CYS A 166 -14.88 -8.58 25.90
N SER A 167 -13.75 -9.08 26.38
CA SER A 167 -13.32 -10.49 26.32
C SER A 167 -13.12 -11.06 24.90
N THR A 168 -13.22 -10.24 23.85
CA THR A 168 -12.90 -10.64 22.47
C THR A 168 -11.40 -10.92 22.32
N ALA A 169 -11.04 -11.85 21.45
CA ALA A 169 -9.65 -12.11 21.12
C ALA A 169 -8.97 -10.85 20.59
N MET A 170 -7.72 -10.63 21.00
CA MET A 170 -6.93 -9.47 20.59
C MET A 170 -5.99 -9.86 19.45
N ASP A 171 -5.80 -8.93 18.52
CA ASP A 171 -4.82 -9.06 17.45
C ASP A 171 -3.49 -8.45 17.91
N ALA A 172 -2.40 -9.20 17.72
CA ALA A 172 -1.07 -8.76 18.12
C ALA A 172 -0.36 -8.03 16.98
N TYR A 173 0.34 -6.96 17.32
CA TYR A 173 1.13 -6.17 16.37
C TYR A 173 2.50 -5.86 16.99
N LEU A 174 3.55 -5.90 16.16
CA LEU A 174 4.87 -5.45 16.59
C LEU A 174 4.91 -3.92 16.60
N LEU A 175 5.18 -3.35 17.77
CA LEU A 175 5.38 -1.92 17.95
C LEU A 175 6.85 -1.54 17.75
N ASP A 176 7.75 -2.31 18.34
CA ASP A 176 9.22 -2.26 18.20
C ASP A 176 9.84 -3.60 18.66
N GLU A 177 11.18 -3.67 18.66
CA GLU A 177 11.91 -4.90 19.01
C GLU A 177 11.66 -5.40 20.46
N THR A 178 11.13 -4.54 21.32
CA THR A 178 10.88 -4.84 22.73
C THR A 178 9.41 -4.87 23.13
N ARG A 179 8.50 -4.44 22.24
CA ARG A 179 7.08 -4.30 22.57
C ARG A 179 6.17 -4.81 21.47
N LYS A 180 5.20 -5.64 21.88
CA LYS A 180 3.99 -5.93 21.10
C LYS A 180 2.83 -5.09 21.59
N LEU A 181 1.97 -4.68 20.69
CA LEU A 181 0.69 -4.05 20.97
C LEU A 181 -0.42 -5.03 20.62
N HIS A 182 -1.19 -5.43 21.62
CA HIS A 182 -2.41 -6.22 21.44
C HIS A 182 -3.60 -5.26 21.34
N ILE A 183 -4.36 -5.37 20.29
CA ILE A 183 -5.53 -4.51 20.00
C ILE A 183 -6.77 -5.40 19.98
N CYS A 184 -7.83 -4.99 20.64
CA CYS A 184 -9.10 -5.71 20.63
C CYS A 184 -9.58 -6.01 19.20
N GLY A 185 -9.99 -7.25 18.94
CA GLY A 185 -10.59 -7.63 17.65
C GLY A 185 -11.83 -6.81 17.27
N ASN A 186 -12.55 -6.26 18.27
CA ASN A 186 -13.68 -5.35 18.04
C ASN A 186 -13.27 -3.86 17.90
N ASN A 187 -11.98 -3.52 17.79
CA ASN A 187 -11.60 -2.13 17.52
C ASN A 187 -12.05 -1.72 16.11
N PRO A 188 -12.63 -0.55 15.89
CA PRO A 188 -12.67 0.63 16.78
C PRO A 188 -13.82 0.70 17.79
N ASP A 189 -14.77 -0.21 17.77
CA ASP A 189 -15.95 -0.17 18.65
C ASP A 189 -15.62 -0.52 20.12
N CYS A 190 -14.56 -1.28 20.32
CA CYS A 190 -13.94 -1.50 21.63
C CYS A 190 -12.55 -0.88 21.65
N THR A 191 -12.28 -0.06 22.66
CA THR A 191 -11.01 0.66 22.81
C THR A 191 -9.94 -0.13 23.56
N GLY A 192 -10.16 -1.43 23.81
CA GLY A 192 -9.23 -2.28 24.57
C GLY A 192 -7.91 -2.48 23.81
N TYR A 193 -6.81 -2.24 24.50
CA TYR A 193 -5.45 -2.59 24.03
C TYR A 193 -4.56 -2.93 25.22
N GLU A 194 -3.47 -3.65 24.95
CA GLU A 194 -2.44 -4.01 25.94
C GLU A 194 -1.07 -3.94 25.30
N ILE A 195 -0.02 -3.63 26.10
CA ILE A 195 1.38 -3.63 25.65
C ILE A 195 2.11 -4.76 26.37
N GLU A 196 2.62 -5.71 25.58
CA GLU A 196 3.44 -6.82 26.06
C GLU A 196 4.92 -6.47 25.86
N GLN A 197 5.73 -6.63 26.92
CA GLN A 197 7.18 -6.45 26.87
C GLN A 197 7.86 -7.78 26.55
N GLY A 198 8.88 -7.75 25.70
CA GLY A 198 9.63 -8.95 25.32
C GLY A 198 10.74 -8.64 24.34
N GLN A 199 11.29 -9.68 23.71
CA GLN A 199 12.23 -9.55 22.59
C GLN A 199 11.55 -10.15 21.36
N TYR A 200 11.41 -9.35 20.33
CA TYR A 200 10.61 -9.71 19.15
C TYR A 200 11.35 -9.42 17.86
N ARG A 201 11.16 -10.28 16.86
CA ARG A 201 11.72 -10.14 15.50
C ARG A 201 10.62 -10.30 14.47
N ILE A 202 10.87 -9.78 13.27
CA ILE A 202 9.99 -10.00 12.12
C ILE A 202 10.45 -11.26 11.39
N LYS A 203 9.55 -12.21 11.18
CA LYS A 203 9.85 -13.45 10.44
C LYS A 203 10.45 -13.14 9.06
N GLY A 204 11.55 -13.82 8.75
CA GLY A 204 12.24 -13.67 7.45
C GLY A 204 13.09 -12.41 7.33
N TYR A 205 13.31 -11.66 8.41
CA TYR A 205 14.29 -10.58 8.47
C TYR A 205 15.23 -10.79 9.66
N GLU A 206 16.43 -11.28 9.37
CA GLU A 206 17.51 -11.47 10.37
C GLU A 206 18.60 -10.39 10.28
N GLY A 207 18.32 -9.32 9.54
CA GLY A 207 19.30 -8.29 9.27
C GLY A 207 19.50 -7.28 10.41
N PRO A 208 20.63 -6.59 10.42
CA PRO A 208 20.89 -5.47 11.32
C PRO A 208 19.96 -4.29 11.02
N SER A 209 19.87 -3.36 11.96
CA SER A 209 19.26 -2.04 11.71
C SER A 209 19.87 -1.44 10.45
N LEU A 210 19.02 -1.14 9.46
CA LEU A 210 19.46 -0.60 8.18
C LEU A 210 19.61 0.91 8.28
N GLU A 211 20.80 1.42 8.00
CA GLU A 211 20.99 2.86 7.88
C GLU A 211 20.54 3.39 6.52
N CYS A 212 19.96 4.58 6.54
CA CYS A 212 19.54 5.26 5.33
C CYS A 212 20.76 5.78 4.55
N ASP A 213 20.92 5.31 3.33
CA ASP A 213 21.98 5.70 2.40
C ASP A 213 22.00 7.20 2.05
N LYS A 214 20.89 7.92 2.31
CA LYS A 214 20.78 9.36 2.01
C LYS A 214 21.03 10.29 3.20
N CYS A 215 20.73 9.86 4.42
CA CYS A 215 20.82 10.76 5.59
C CYS A 215 21.38 10.10 6.86
N GLY A 216 21.79 8.83 6.80
CA GLY A 216 22.36 8.10 7.94
C GLY A 216 21.38 7.74 9.05
N SER A 217 20.10 8.18 8.97
CA SER A 217 19.10 7.81 9.98
C SER A 217 18.67 6.36 9.83
N GLU A 218 18.16 5.77 10.89
CA GLU A 218 17.62 4.41 10.87
C GLU A 218 16.48 4.26 9.86
N MET A 219 16.42 3.11 9.18
CA MET A 219 15.29 2.72 8.34
C MET A 219 14.45 1.64 9.03
N GLN A 220 13.15 1.86 9.09
CA GLN A 220 12.20 0.90 9.67
C GLN A 220 11.46 0.13 8.58
N LEU A 221 11.19 -1.15 8.83
CA LEU A 221 10.36 -1.96 7.96
C LEU A 221 8.91 -1.47 8.04
N LYS A 222 8.31 -1.26 6.87
CA LYS A 222 6.94 -0.77 6.70
C LYS A 222 6.21 -1.65 5.70
N THR A 223 4.91 -1.80 5.87
CA THR A 223 4.05 -2.47 4.89
C THR A 223 3.38 -1.41 4.01
N GLY A 224 3.39 -1.62 2.71
CA GLY A 224 2.73 -0.75 1.74
C GLY A 224 1.97 -1.56 0.69
N ARG A 225 1.21 -0.87 -0.18
CA ARG A 225 0.41 -1.48 -1.26
C ARG A 225 1.19 -2.53 -2.10
N PHE A 226 2.49 -2.36 -2.27
CA PHE A 226 3.35 -3.23 -3.08
C PHE A 226 4.21 -4.18 -2.23
N GLY A 227 3.84 -4.42 -0.98
CA GLY A 227 4.55 -5.29 -0.03
C GLY A 227 5.45 -4.52 0.93
N LYS A 228 6.31 -5.26 1.63
CA LYS A 228 7.21 -4.72 2.67
C LYS A 228 8.35 -3.91 2.08
N PHE A 229 8.68 -2.83 2.75
CA PHE A 229 9.80 -1.95 2.39
C PHE A 229 10.40 -1.26 3.62
N PHE A 230 11.65 -0.88 3.54
CA PHE A 230 12.28 -0.04 4.54
C PHE A 230 12.01 1.42 4.24
N GLY A 231 11.52 2.18 5.19
CA GLY A 231 11.31 3.61 5.11
C GLY A 231 12.18 4.35 6.11
N CYS A 232 12.86 5.41 5.68
CA CYS A 232 13.65 6.25 6.57
C CYS A 232 12.78 6.84 7.68
N THR A 233 13.31 6.88 8.92
CA THR A 233 12.63 7.45 10.08
C THR A 233 12.73 8.97 10.14
N ASN A 234 13.67 9.57 9.40
CA ASN A 234 13.80 11.02 9.32
C ASN A 234 12.63 11.63 8.51
N PRO A 235 11.80 12.50 9.09
CA PRO A 235 10.64 13.09 8.43
C PRO A 235 10.97 13.89 7.17
N SER A 236 12.17 14.48 7.12
CA SER A 236 12.66 15.24 5.98
C SER A 236 13.21 14.35 4.86
N CYS A 237 13.49 13.07 5.16
CA CYS A 237 14.03 12.10 4.22
C CYS A 237 12.94 11.12 3.80
N LYS A 238 12.60 11.11 2.52
CA LYS A 238 11.59 10.21 1.94
C LYS A 238 12.19 8.94 1.35
N ASN A 239 13.42 8.58 1.73
CA ASN A 239 14.10 7.43 1.16
C ASN A 239 13.43 6.11 1.57
N THR A 240 13.31 5.19 0.61
CA THR A 240 12.73 3.86 0.83
C THR A 240 13.54 2.80 0.10
N ARG A 241 13.68 1.61 0.71
CA ARG A 241 14.30 0.43 0.10
C ARG A 241 13.36 -0.75 0.21
N LYS A 242 13.19 -1.51 -0.86
CA LYS A 242 12.30 -2.68 -0.89
C LYS A 242 12.93 -3.83 -0.10
N LEU A 243 12.11 -4.62 0.63
CA LEU A 243 12.54 -5.92 1.14
C LEU A 243 12.48 -6.94 0.01
N LEU A 244 13.60 -7.61 -0.25
CA LEU A 244 13.71 -8.67 -1.24
C LEU A 244 13.21 -9.99 -0.66
N LYS A 245 12.93 -10.97 -1.53
CA LYS A 245 12.44 -12.30 -1.11
C LYS A 245 13.46 -13.10 -0.29
N ASN A 246 14.75 -12.77 -0.41
CA ASN A 246 15.84 -13.38 0.37
C ASN A 246 16.01 -12.74 1.77
N GLY A 247 15.11 -11.82 2.17
CA GLY A 247 15.19 -11.14 3.46
C GLY A 247 16.13 -9.93 3.50
N GLU A 248 16.80 -9.59 2.39
CA GLU A 248 17.71 -8.45 2.32
C GLU A 248 17.00 -7.18 1.83
N ALA A 249 17.56 -6.03 2.21
CA ALA A 249 17.12 -4.76 1.64
C ALA A 249 17.61 -4.63 0.19
N ALA A 250 16.73 -4.21 -0.71
CA ALA A 250 17.13 -3.89 -2.07
C ALA A 250 18.28 -2.84 -2.05
N PRO A 251 19.22 -2.88 -3.00
CA PRO A 251 20.28 -1.88 -3.08
C PRO A 251 19.69 -0.46 -3.18
N PRO A 252 20.45 0.57 -2.77
CA PRO A 252 20.04 1.96 -2.93
C PRO A 252 19.61 2.25 -4.36
N LYS A 253 18.57 3.08 -4.51
CA LYS A 253 18.16 3.56 -5.82
C LYS A 253 19.12 4.67 -6.26
N MET A 254 19.44 4.65 -7.54
CA MET A 254 20.18 5.74 -8.20
C MET A 254 19.43 7.08 -8.00
N ASP A 255 20.17 8.14 -7.73
CA ASP A 255 19.60 9.47 -7.73
C ASP A 255 19.14 9.85 -9.15
N LYS A 256 18.18 10.76 -9.23
CA LYS A 256 17.71 11.24 -10.53
C LYS A 256 18.82 12.02 -11.23
N VAL A 257 19.00 11.79 -12.54
CA VAL A 257 19.91 12.56 -13.37
C VAL A 257 19.08 13.53 -14.21
N GLU A 258 19.33 14.83 -14.08
CA GLU A 258 18.64 15.85 -14.86
C GLU A 258 19.16 15.82 -16.30
N MET A 259 18.26 15.88 -17.26
CA MET A 259 18.57 15.88 -18.71
C MET A 259 17.96 17.10 -19.39
N PRO A 260 18.50 18.30 -19.15
CA PRO A 260 17.94 19.56 -19.66
C PRO A 260 17.94 19.65 -21.19
N GLU A 261 18.78 18.91 -21.86
CA GLU A 261 18.86 18.79 -23.32
C GLU A 261 17.70 18.00 -23.93
N LEU A 262 17.00 17.17 -23.13
CA LEU A 262 15.89 16.35 -23.61
C LEU A 262 14.55 17.00 -23.25
N LYS A 263 13.87 17.56 -24.24
CA LYS A 263 12.55 18.16 -24.06
C LYS A 263 11.43 17.14 -24.17
N CYS A 264 10.40 17.33 -23.36
CA CYS A 264 9.15 16.57 -23.47
C CYS A 264 8.41 16.95 -24.77
N GLU A 265 7.64 16.00 -25.31
CA GLU A 265 6.97 16.18 -26.60
C GLU A 265 5.65 16.95 -26.48
N LYS A 266 4.96 16.81 -25.33
CA LYS A 266 3.59 17.29 -25.13
C LYS A 266 3.48 18.58 -24.34
N VAL A 267 4.47 18.88 -23.51
CA VAL A 267 4.47 20.02 -22.59
C VAL A 267 5.87 20.62 -22.56
N ASP A 268 5.98 21.93 -22.37
CA ASP A 268 7.28 22.61 -22.19
C ASP A 268 7.92 22.23 -20.83
N ASP A 269 8.59 21.08 -20.85
CA ASP A 269 9.25 20.44 -19.71
C ASP A 269 10.46 19.66 -20.22
N THR A 270 11.35 19.23 -19.33
CA THR A 270 12.51 18.40 -19.66
C THR A 270 12.42 17.03 -19.02
N TYR A 271 13.15 16.08 -19.57
CA TYR A 271 13.23 14.75 -18.99
C TYR A 271 14.25 14.67 -17.84
N VAL A 272 14.00 13.71 -16.97
CA VAL A 272 14.88 13.29 -15.89
C VAL A 272 15.04 11.77 -15.97
N LEU A 273 16.27 11.29 -15.99
CA LEU A 273 16.54 9.85 -15.96
C LEU A 273 16.34 9.34 -14.53
N ARG A 274 15.56 8.28 -14.38
CA ARG A 274 15.22 7.65 -13.11
C ARG A 274 15.45 6.15 -13.16
N ASP A 275 15.76 5.59 -11.98
CA ASP A 275 15.81 4.15 -11.73
C ASP A 275 14.46 3.67 -11.17
N GLY A 276 13.76 2.85 -11.92
CA GLY A 276 12.45 2.30 -11.57
C GLY A 276 12.46 0.77 -11.41
N ALA A 277 11.28 0.20 -11.23
CA ALA A 277 11.13 -1.26 -11.09
C ALA A 277 11.57 -2.07 -12.32
N SER A 278 11.61 -1.42 -13.49
CA SER A 278 12.05 -1.98 -14.77
C SER A 278 13.39 -1.40 -15.23
N GLY A 279 14.19 -0.83 -14.31
CA GLY A 279 15.47 -0.19 -14.61
C GLY A 279 15.33 1.28 -15.04
N LEU A 280 16.28 1.76 -15.85
CA LEU A 280 16.35 3.15 -16.29
C LEU A 280 15.17 3.54 -17.20
N PHE A 281 14.59 4.69 -16.94
CA PHE A 281 13.55 5.30 -17.80
C PHE A 281 13.59 6.81 -17.69
N LEU A 282 13.11 7.49 -18.72
CA LEU A 282 12.93 8.93 -18.73
C LEU A 282 11.54 9.30 -18.26
N ALA A 283 11.43 10.24 -17.34
CA ALA A 283 10.18 10.83 -16.87
C ALA A 283 10.27 12.34 -16.90
N ALA A 284 9.15 13.01 -17.14
CA ALA A 284 9.08 14.47 -17.10
C ALA A 284 9.52 15.02 -15.72
N SER A 285 10.22 16.16 -15.70
CA SER A 285 10.77 16.74 -14.48
C SER A 285 9.68 17.18 -13.50
N GLN A 286 8.53 17.64 -14.02
CA GLN A 286 7.38 18.11 -13.26
C GLN A 286 6.40 17.01 -12.87
N PHE A 287 6.80 15.72 -12.89
CA PHE A 287 5.93 14.65 -12.40
C PHE A 287 5.47 14.93 -10.94
N PRO A 288 4.17 14.78 -10.57
CA PRO A 288 3.07 14.15 -11.32
C PRO A 288 2.21 15.09 -12.20
N LYS A 289 2.52 16.37 -12.30
CA LYS A 289 1.77 17.31 -13.14
C LYS A 289 1.90 16.93 -14.62
N ASN A 290 3.13 16.73 -15.10
CA ASN A 290 3.41 16.10 -16.38
C ASN A 290 3.73 14.61 -16.15
N ARG A 291 3.02 13.71 -16.82
CA ARG A 291 3.17 12.25 -16.68
C ARG A 291 3.85 11.60 -17.89
N GLU A 292 4.50 12.40 -18.72
CA GLU A 292 5.18 11.88 -19.87
C GLU A 292 6.39 11.03 -19.48
N THR A 293 6.47 9.82 -20.01
CA THR A 293 7.55 8.88 -19.76
C THR A 293 7.89 8.13 -21.04
N ARG A 294 9.17 7.81 -21.23
CA ARG A 294 9.62 6.95 -22.33
C ARG A 294 10.88 6.18 -21.98
N ALA A 295 11.21 5.22 -22.83
CA ALA A 295 12.49 4.53 -22.76
C ALA A 295 13.63 5.47 -23.19
N PRO A 296 14.80 5.42 -22.55
CA PRO A 296 15.96 6.19 -22.98
C PRO A 296 16.62 5.51 -24.19
N LEU A 297 17.26 6.33 -25.02
CA LEU A 297 18.18 5.87 -26.05
C LEU A 297 19.59 5.74 -25.44
N VAL A 298 20.39 4.82 -25.99
CA VAL A 298 21.79 4.66 -25.53
C VAL A 298 22.56 5.97 -25.70
N LEU A 299 22.39 6.64 -26.82
CA LEU A 299 23.07 7.93 -27.11
C LEU A 299 22.73 9.04 -26.11
N GLU A 300 21.55 8.99 -25.48
CA GLU A 300 21.11 10.01 -24.52
C GLU A 300 21.74 9.80 -23.14
N ILE A 301 22.03 8.56 -22.74
CA ILE A 301 22.60 8.25 -21.43
C ILE A 301 24.12 8.27 -21.41
N VAL A 302 24.79 8.11 -22.55
CA VAL A 302 26.27 8.08 -22.65
C VAL A 302 26.93 9.34 -22.09
N PRO A 303 26.47 10.57 -22.37
CA PRO A 303 27.07 11.79 -21.81
C PRO A 303 27.00 11.84 -20.27
N HIS A 304 25.97 11.20 -19.70
CA HIS A 304 25.70 11.17 -18.26
C HIS A 304 26.25 9.94 -17.55
N LYS A 305 27.11 9.12 -18.21
CA LYS A 305 27.64 7.88 -17.65
C LYS A 305 28.22 8.07 -16.23
N HIS A 306 28.84 9.21 -15.95
CA HIS A 306 29.47 9.52 -14.65
C HIS A 306 28.46 9.81 -13.51
N GLU A 307 27.20 10.13 -13.86
CA GLU A 307 26.10 10.37 -12.91
C GLU A 307 25.21 9.12 -12.73
N ILE A 308 25.38 8.12 -13.60
CA ILE A 308 24.60 6.90 -13.62
C ILE A 308 25.26 5.84 -12.72
N ASP A 309 24.44 5.12 -11.94
CA ASP A 309 24.90 4.02 -11.10
C ASP A 309 25.74 3.03 -11.91
N PRO A 310 26.93 2.60 -11.43
CA PRO A 310 27.80 1.64 -12.11
C PRO A 310 27.12 0.36 -12.60
N LYS A 311 26.07 -0.10 -11.92
CA LYS A 311 25.27 -1.27 -12.34
C LYS A 311 24.66 -1.12 -13.74
N TYR A 312 24.50 0.10 -14.25
CA TYR A 312 23.95 0.41 -15.56
C TYR A 312 24.99 0.81 -16.60
N HIS A 313 26.29 0.86 -16.26
CA HIS A 313 27.32 1.27 -17.20
C HIS A 313 27.39 0.40 -18.44
N PHE A 314 27.01 -0.87 -18.35
CA PHE A 314 26.93 -1.76 -19.52
C PHE A 314 25.96 -1.25 -20.60
N LEU A 315 24.91 -0.50 -20.21
CA LEU A 315 23.99 0.14 -21.16
C LEU A 315 24.63 1.32 -21.87
N CYS A 316 25.53 2.05 -21.18
CA CYS A 316 26.28 3.16 -21.77
C CYS A 316 27.39 2.67 -22.73
N GLU A 317 27.82 1.42 -22.58
CA GLU A 317 28.85 0.77 -23.40
C GLU A 317 28.28 0.06 -24.63
N ALA A 318 26.95 -0.06 -24.69
CA ALA A 318 26.26 -0.66 -25.81
C ALA A 318 26.35 0.21 -27.09
N PRO A 319 26.23 -0.38 -28.28
CA PRO A 319 26.17 0.38 -29.54
C PRO A 319 25.04 1.42 -29.49
N GLN A 320 25.38 2.67 -29.86
CA GLN A 320 24.38 3.77 -29.89
C GLN A 320 23.45 3.68 -31.09
N LYS A 321 23.87 3.01 -32.15
CA LYS A 321 23.12 2.79 -33.40
C LYS A 321 23.36 1.38 -33.92
N ASP A 322 22.40 0.87 -34.67
CA ASP A 322 22.53 -0.35 -35.44
C ASP A 322 23.33 -0.14 -36.76
N PRO A 323 23.63 -1.20 -37.53
CA PRO A 323 24.31 -1.05 -38.81
C PRO A 323 23.61 -0.20 -39.86
N ASP A 324 22.28 -0.03 -39.74
CA ASP A 324 21.48 0.82 -40.63
C ASP A 324 21.39 2.27 -40.10
N GLY A 325 22.11 2.62 -39.03
CA GLY A 325 22.16 3.95 -38.44
C GLY A 325 20.98 4.33 -37.53
N ARG A 326 20.12 3.38 -37.19
CA ARG A 326 18.97 3.60 -36.32
C ARG A 326 19.39 3.67 -34.85
N PRO A 327 18.76 4.54 -34.03
CA PRO A 327 19.13 4.67 -32.63
C PRO A 327 18.78 3.42 -31.84
N ALA A 328 19.65 3.05 -30.93
CA ALA A 328 19.47 1.95 -30.01
C ALA A 328 18.65 2.38 -28.78
N VAL A 329 17.57 1.68 -28.49
CA VAL A 329 16.61 1.92 -27.40
C VAL A 329 16.86 0.94 -26.26
N ILE A 330 16.81 1.42 -25.01
CA ILE A 330 16.93 0.60 -23.84
C ILE A 330 15.54 0.06 -23.44
N ARG A 331 15.41 -1.26 -23.43
CA ARG A 331 14.16 -1.96 -23.08
C ARG A 331 14.34 -2.87 -21.88
N TYR A 332 13.23 -3.32 -21.31
CA TYR A 332 13.19 -4.24 -20.18
C TYR A 332 12.51 -5.54 -20.56
N SER A 333 13.19 -6.65 -20.32
CA SER A 333 12.66 -8.00 -20.50
C SER A 333 11.94 -8.48 -19.22
N ARG A 334 10.65 -8.72 -19.32
CA ARG A 334 9.88 -9.31 -18.21
C ARG A 334 10.29 -10.75 -17.90
N LYS A 335 10.84 -11.46 -18.87
CA LYS A 335 11.27 -12.87 -18.75
C LYS A 335 12.58 -12.98 -17.99
N THR A 336 13.61 -12.22 -18.39
CA THR A 336 14.94 -12.23 -17.76
C THR A 336 15.04 -11.26 -16.58
N LYS A 337 14.10 -10.29 -16.47
CA LYS A 337 14.12 -9.18 -15.50
C LYS A 337 15.35 -8.26 -15.61
N GLU A 338 15.88 -8.13 -16.81
CA GLU A 338 17.05 -7.32 -17.13
C GLU A 338 16.73 -6.30 -18.20
N GLN A 339 17.48 -5.21 -18.22
CA GLN A 339 17.47 -4.27 -19.34
C GLN A 339 18.41 -4.74 -20.44
N TYR A 340 18.01 -4.50 -21.66
CA TYR A 340 18.75 -4.80 -22.86
C TYR A 340 18.58 -3.70 -23.90
N VAL A 341 19.41 -3.71 -24.92
CA VAL A 341 19.39 -2.72 -25.99
C VAL A 341 18.90 -3.37 -27.27
N GLN A 342 18.02 -2.67 -28.00
CA GLN A 342 17.54 -3.09 -29.31
C GLN A 342 17.32 -1.87 -30.22
N SER A 343 17.38 -2.05 -31.54
CA SER A 343 16.87 -1.05 -32.50
C SER A 343 15.39 -1.29 -32.81
N GLU A 344 14.69 -0.24 -33.16
CA GLU A 344 13.25 -0.27 -33.44
C GLU A 344 12.89 0.53 -34.69
N VAL A 345 11.89 0.04 -35.43
CA VAL A 345 11.19 0.77 -36.49
C VAL A 345 9.71 0.80 -36.13
N ASP A 346 9.14 1.99 -36.01
CA ASP A 346 7.74 2.21 -35.59
C ASP A 346 7.37 1.49 -34.30
N GLY A 347 8.31 1.44 -33.32
CA GLY A 347 8.13 0.78 -32.03
C GLY A 347 8.18 -0.74 -32.07
N LYS A 348 8.56 -1.33 -33.18
CA LYS A 348 8.77 -2.79 -33.32
C LYS A 348 10.26 -3.11 -33.40
N PRO A 349 10.73 -4.18 -32.71
CA PRO A 349 12.13 -4.59 -32.78
C PRO A 349 12.52 -5.00 -34.20
N THR A 350 13.73 -4.62 -34.58
CA THR A 350 14.32 -4.98 -35.88
C THR A 350 15.47 -5.94 -35.67
#